data_3e865f57abf84882696dc518cbca15f3
#
_entry.id   3e865f57abf84882696dc518cbca15f3
#
_cell.length_a   1.000
_cell.length_b   1.000
_cell.length_c   1.000
_cell.angle_alpha   90.00
_cell.angle_beta   90.00
_cell.angle_gamma   90.00
#
_symmetry.space_group_name_H-M   'P 1'
#
loop_
_entity.id
_entity.type
_entity.pdbx_description
1 polymer ?
#
loop_
_entity_poly.entity_id
_entity_poly.type
_entity_poly.pdbx_seq_one_letter_code
_entity_poly.pdbx_strand_id
1 'polypeptide(L)'
;MEKNYIVFATAYFPSVAMTAAMIQKSADKQLLIEQQETFPKQTHRNRTIIVTANGPMTLSVPVVRTNGNHTYTKDIKISYAERWNIIHWRAIESAYNASPFFLYYRDEVEKILMQQYGRLMELNETILRFLAKKLKQPWKIIYTDEYLGSENYTHDYRGKFSYKHSEELPTLEEYHQVFEDRMPFNPNVSILDLLFNLGPETASYLLRQRV
;
A
#
# COMPACT_ATOMS: atom_id res chain seq x y z
N MET A 1 14.83 16.49 23.16
CA MET A 1 13.51 16.59 22.49
C MET A 1 13.16 15.19 22.09
N GLU A 2 12.14 14.58 22.68
CA GLU A 2 11.64 13.30 22.24
C GLU A 2 11.16 13.46 20.78
N LYS A 3 11.82 12.80 19.86
CA LYS A 3 11.40 12.78 18.45
C LYS A 3 10.18 11.88 18.37
N ASN A 4 9.02 12.46 18.38
CA ASN A 4 7.73 11.77 18.33
C ASN A 4 7.39 11.37 16.88
N TYR A 5 8.33 10.71 16.20
CA TYR A 5 8.15 10.32 14.80
C TYR A 5 7.70 8.86 14.68
N ILE A 6 6.75 8.65 13.79
CA ILE A 6 6.28 7.33 13.37
C ILE A 6 6.70 7.14 11.93
N VAL A 7 7.49 6.10 11.64
CA VAL A 7 8.01 5.84 10.31
C VAL A 7 7.33 4.66 9.64
N PHE A 8 7.02 4.82 8.36
CA PHE A 8 6.45 3.78 7.50
C PHE A 8 7.40 3.47 6.34
N ALA A 9 7.33 2.26 5.82
CA ALA A 9 7.89 1.97 4.52
C ALA A 9 7.03 2.57 3.40
N THR A 10 7.63 2.83 2.24
CA THR A 10 6.84 3.05 1.02
C THR A 10 6.07 1.79 0.63
N ALA A 11 4.92 1.91 -0.02
CA ALA A 11 4.10 0.75 -0.38
C ALA A 11 3.36 0.93 -1.70
N TYR A 12 3.33 -0.14 -2.49
CA TYR A 12 2.52 -0.25 -3.70
C TYR A 12 1.11 -0.69 -3.33
N PHE A 13 0.14 0.21 -3.40
CA PHE A 13 -1.22 0.02 -2.89
C PHE A 13 -1.20 -0.68 -1.52
N PRO A 14 -0.88 0.06 -0.43
CA PRO A 14 -0.68 -0.51 0.91
C PRO A 14 -1.84 -1.40 1.33
N SER A 15 -1.55 -2.33 2.24
CA SER A 15 -2.60 -3.18 2.79
C SER A 15 -3.59 -2.38 3.66
N VAL A 16 -4.77 -2.97 3.90
CA VAL A 16 -5.79 -2.39 4.77
C VAL A 16 -5.21 -2.06 6.15
N ALA A 17 -4.48 -3.01 6.77
CA ALA A 17 -3.88 -2.79 8.09
C ALA A 17 -2.83 -1.66 8.08
N MET A 18 -1.96 -1.62 7.06
CA MET A 18 -0.97 -0.54 6.93
C MET A 18 -1.65 0.81 6.75
N THR A 19 -2.71 0.88 5.95
CA THR A 19 -3.45 2.13 5.73
C THR A 19 -4.19 2.56 7.00
N ALA A 20 -4.74 1.62 7.78
CA ALA A 20 -5.35 1.91 9.08
C ALA A 20 -4.31 2.52 10.05
N ALA A 21 -3.11 1.93 10.13
CA ALA A 21 -2.03 2.47 10.95
C ALA A 21 -1.61 3.88 10.48
N MET A 22 -1.51 4.11 9.16
CA MET A 22 -1.20 5.43 8.61
C MET A 22 -2.23 6.48 9.04
N ILE A 23 -3.53 6.16 8.99
CA ILE A 23 -4.60 7.09 9.38
C ILE A 23 -4.57 7.35 10.89
N GLN A 24 -4.42 6.31 11.70
CA GLN A 24 -4.56 6.41 13.16
C GLN A 24 -3.33 7.00 13.84
N LYS A 25 -2.15 6.74 13.29
CA LYS A 25 -0.88 7.04 13.95
C LYS A 25 -0.12 8.22 13.33
N SER A 26 -0.56 8.77 12.20
CA SER A 26 0.12 9.95 11.64
C SER A 26 -0.10 11.17 12.55
N ALA A 27 0.91 11.43 13.40
CA ALA A 27 0.92 12.59 14.30
C ALA A 27 0.92 13.88 13.46
N ASP A 28 0.15 14.87 13.87
CA ASP A 28 0.03 16.18 13.20
C ASP A 28 -0.16 16.08 11.67
N LYS A 29 -0.78 14.99 11.20
CA LYS A 29 -1.01 14.73 9.76
C LYS A 29 0.27 14.58 8.94
N GLN A 30 1.41 14.31 9.58
CA GLN A 30 2.67 14.02 8.92
C GLN A 30 2.83 12.52 8.74
N LEU A 31 3.14 12.10 7.52
CA LEU A 31 3.43 10.72 7.17
C LEU A 31 4.89 10.61 6.76
N LEU A 32 5.73 10.12 7.69
CA LEU A 32 7.15 9.94 7.46
C LEU A 32 7.38 8.61 6.75
N ILE A 33 7.96 8.66 5.55
CA ILE A 33 8.23 7.51 4.70
C ILE A 33 9.74 7.26 4.62
N GLU A 34 10.15 6.04 4.93
CA GLU A 34 11.53 5.60 4.79
C GLU A 34 11.92 5.44 3.32
N GLN A 35 13.03 6.08 2.93
CA GLN A 35 13.60 5.97 1.60
C GLN A 35 15.09 5.63 1.57
N GLN A 36 15.77 5.72 2.72
CA GLN A 36 17.22 5.52 2.84
C GLN A 36 17.60 4.09 3.23
N GLU A 37 16.62 3.21 3.46
CA GLU A 37 16.88 1.80 3.70
C GLU A 37 17.36 1.09 2.44
N THR A 38 18.18 0.06 2.60
CA THR A 38 18.46 -0.90 1.53
C THR A 38 17.18 -1.64 1.15
N PHE A 39 16.83 -1.64 -0.14
CA PHE A 39 15.55 -2.19 -0.61
C PHE A 39 15.41 -3.69 -0.31
N PRO A 40 14.51 -4.09 0.59
CA PRO A 40 14.30 -5.48 0.92
C PRO A 40 13.53 -6.21 -0.19
N LYS A 41 13.84 -7.50 -0.37
CA LYS A 41 13.17 -8.32 -1.38
C LYS A 41 11.78 -8.77 -0.90
N GLN A 42 10.83 -8.87 -1.83
CA GLN A 42 9.53 -9.49 -1.62
C GLN A 42 8.72 -8.84 -0.48
N THR A 43 8.59 -7.53 -0.51
CA THR A 43 7.84 -6.77 0.49
C THR A 43 6.73 -5.95 -0.17
N HIS A 44 5.85 -5.38 0.65
CA HIS A 44 4.78 -4.49 0.22
C HIS A 44 5.27 -3.21 -0.50
N ARG A 45 6.59 -2.94 -0.52
CA ARG A 45 7.15 -1.79 -1.25
C ARG A 45 6.87 -1.83 -2.75
N ASN A 46 6.93 -3.02 -3.34
CA ASN A 46 6.62 -3.22 -4.76
C ASN A 46 5.56 -4.32 -4.99
N ARG A 47 4.85 -4.74 -3.94
CA ARG A 47 3.83 -5.80 -4.02
C ARG A 47 2.58 -5.43 -3.28
N THR A 48 1.45 -5.88 -3.81
CA THR A 48 0.16 -5.85 -3.13
C THR A 48 -0.60 -7.15 -3.39
N ILE A 49 -1.59 -7.45 -2.57
CA ILE A 49 -2.45 -8.63 -2.72
C ILE A 49 -3.86 -8.16 -3.02
N ILE A 50 -4.46 -8.67 -4.07
CA ILE A 50 -5.89 -8.49 -4.39
C ILE A 50 -6.64 -9.80 -4.22
N VAL A 51 -7.96 -9.74 -4.04
CA VAL A 51 -8.84 -10.93 -4.02
C VAL A 51 -9.40 -11.15 -5.41
N THR A 52 -9.23 -12.37 -5.93
CA THR A 52 -9.76 -12.77 -7.24
C THR A 52 -10.71 -13.96 -7.08
N ALA A 53 -11.43 -14.34 -8.12
CA ALA A 53 -12.30 -15.52 -8.11
C ALA A 53 -11.56 -16.84 -7.78
N ASN A 54 -10.25 -16.88 -7.96
CA ASN A 54 -9.40 -18.03 -7.66
C ASN A 54 -8.60 -17.89 -6.35
N GLY A 55 -8.95 -16.90 -5.53
CA GLY A 55 -8.24 -16.61 -4.27
C GLY A 55 -7.32 -15.39 -4.35
N PRO A 56 -6.55 -15.16 -3.29
CA PRO A 56 -5.61 -14.05 -3.22
C PRO A 56 -4.54 -14.12 -4.33
N MET A 57 -4.33 -12.99 -5.01
CA MET A 57 -3.32 -12.85 -6.07
C MET A 57 -2.35 -11.73 -5.71
N THR A 58 -1.05 -12.02 -5.82
CA THR A 58 0.00 -11.01 -5.63
C THR A 58 0.27 -10.27 -6.94
N LEU A 59 0.17 -8.96 -6.91
CA LEU A 59 0.63 -8.06 -7.97
C LEU A 59 2.00 -7.51 -7.59
N SER A 60 2.99 -7.69 -8.46
CA SER A 60 4.39 -7.29 -8.19
C SER A 60 4.89 -6.36 -9.28
N VAL A 61 5.26 -5.13 -8.92
CA VAL A 61 5.95 -4.19 -9.82
C VAL A 61 7.37 -4.67 -10.06
N PRO A 62 7.78 -4.95 -11.31
CA PRO A 62 9.14 -5.34 -11.62
C PRO A 62 10.10 -4.17 -11.39
N VAL A 63 11.22 -4.43 -10.71
CA VAL A 63 12.18 -3.40 -10.33
C VAL A 63 13.60 -3.74 -10.75
N VAL A 64 14.36 -2.69 -11.08
CA VAL A 64 15.79 -2.77 -11.38
C VAL A 64 16.57 -2.18 -10.20
N ARG A 65 17.56 -2.92 -9.73
CA ARG A 65 18.50 -2.54 -8.67
C ARG A 65 19.79 -2.07 -9.30
N THR A 66 20.04 -0.78 -9.27
CA THR A 66 21.21 -0.18 -9.91
C THR A 66 22.53 -0.54 -9.22
N ASN A 67 22.49 -0.87 -7.92
CA ASN A 67 23.64 -1.27 -7.11
C ASN A 67 23.40 -2.63 -6.42
N GLY A 68 22.85 -3.60 -7.17
CA GLY A 68 22.57 -4.94 -6.65
C GLY A 68 21.79 -4.93 -5.33
N ASN A 69 22.23 -5.72 -4.35
CA ASN A 69 21.57 -5.80 -3.05
C ASN A 69 21.76 -4.55 -2.15
N HIS A 70 22.65 -3.64 -2.53
CA HIS A 70 22.92 -2.40 -1.79
C HIS A 70 22.16 -1.18 -2.35
N THR A 71 21.23 -1.41 -3.28
CA THR A 71 20.41 -0.33 -3.82
C THR A 71 19.44 0.19 -2.76
N TYR A 72 19.48 1.50 -2.49
CA TYR A 72 18.54 2.16 -1.60
C TYR A 72 17.12 2.20 -2.19
N THR A 73 16.11 2.23 -1.32
CA THR A 73 14.69 2.28 -1.75
C THR A 73 14.41 3.47 -2.66
N LYS A 74 15.00 4.64 -2.38
CA LYS A 74 14.88 5.85 -3.22
C LYS A 74 15.42 5.69 -4.65
N ASP A 75 16.36 4.77 -4.87
CA ASP A 75 17.07 4.58 -6.15
C ASP A 75 16.52 3.40 -6.97
N ILE A 76 15.52 2.72 -6.46
CA ILE A 76 14.86 1.61 -7.17
C ILE A 76 14.14 2.13 -8.39
N LYS A 77 14.52 1.63 -9.56
CA LYS A 77 13.87 1.94 -10.84
C LYS A 77 12.81 0.90 -11.17
N ILE A 78 11.75 1.31 -11.87
CA ILE A 78 10.74 0.40 -12.42
C ILE A 78 11.22 -0.16 -13.74
N SER A 79 11.05 -1.47 -13.95
CA SER A 79 11.27 -2.12 -15.23
C SER A 79 9.97 -2.17 -16.04
N TYR A 80 10.04 -1.75 -17.29
CA TYR A 80 8.95 -1.87 -18.27
C TYR A 80 9.28 -2.88 -19.38
N ALA A 81 10.22 -3.80 -19.13
CA ALA A 81 10.52 -4.90 -20.05
C ALA A 81 9.28 -5.78 -20.32
N GLU A 82 8.44 -5.91 -19.31
CA GLU A 82 7.11 -6.52 -19.40
C GLU A 82 6.02 -5.46 -19.20
N ARG A 83 4.86 -5.67 -19.78
CA ARG A 83 3.70 -4.76 -19.64
C ARG A 83 2.96 -4.99 -18.31
N TRP A 84 3.69 -5.00 -17.19
CA TRP A 84 3.16 -5.28 -15.86
C TRP A 84 1.97 -4.38 -15.50
N ASN A 85 2.02 -3.13 -15.88
CA ASN A 85 0.98 -2.14 -15.62
C ASN A 85 -0.36 -2.53 -16.27
N ILE A 86 -0.34 -3.01 -17.51
CA ILE A 86 -1.54 -3.52 -18.21
C ILE A 86 -2.03 -4.81 -17.57
N ILE A 87 -1.11 -5.71 -17.17
CA ILE A 87 -1.44 -6.96 -16.48
C ILE A 87 -2.11 -6.68 -15.15
N HIS A 88 -1.54 -5.76 -14.35
CA HIS A 88 -2.11 -5.36 -13.06
C HIS A 88 -3.49 -4.72 -13.22
N TRP A 89 -3.64 -3.80 -14.19
CA TRP A 89 -4.93 -3.18 -14.45
C TRP A 89 -6.01 -4.21 -14.79
N ARG A 90 -5.73 -5.11 -15.72
CA ARG A 90 -6.67 -6.18 -16.11
C ARG A 90 -7.02 -7.10 -14.94
N ALA A 91 -6.06 -7.43 -14.10
CA ALA A 91 -6.29 -8.22 -12.90
C ALA A 91 -7.20 -7.49 -11.91
N ILE A 92 -6.97 -6.20 -11.66
CA ILE A 92 -7.80 -5.36 -10.79
C ILE A 92 -9.21 -5.21 -11.38
N GLU A 93 -9.34 -4.89 -12.65
CA GLU A 93 -10.63 -4.76 -13.33
C GLU A 93 -11.42 -6.08 -13.26
N SER A 94 -10.78 -7.21 -13.57
CA SER A 94 -11.42 -8.53 -13.49
C SER A 94 -11.85 -8.90 -12.08
N ALA A 95 -11.07 -8.52 -11.06
CA ALA A 95 -11.36 -8.84 -9.67
C ALA A 95 -12.49 -7.98 -9.08
N TYR A 96 -12.57 -6.70 -9.47
CA TYR A 96 -13.42 -5.73 -8.77
C TYR A 96 -14.51 -5.08 -9.61
N ASN A 97 -14.68 -5.47 -10.87
CA ASN A 97 -15.71 -4.91 -11.75
C ASN A 97 -17.14 -5.03 -11.17
N ALA A 98 -17.39 -6.04 -10.33
CA ALA A 98 -18.68 -6.23 -9.65
C ALA A 98 -18.77 -5.50 -8.30
N SER A 99 -17.72 -4.84 -7.82
CA SER A 99 -17.74 -4.12 -6.55
C SER A 99 -18.60 -2.85 -6.64
N PRO A 100 -19.35 -2.51 -5.58
CA PRO A 100 -20.31 -1.39 -5.60
C PRO A 100 -19.70 -0.03 -5.98
N PHE A 101 -18.45 0.21 -5.61
CA PHE A 101 -17.79 1.50 -5.83
C PHE A 101 -16.67 1.44 -6.87
N PHE A 102 -16.49 0.34 -7.61
CA PHE A 102 -15.42 0.22 -8.59
C PHE A 102 -15.44 1.36 -9.61
N LEU A 103 -16.60 1.68 -10.18
CA LEU A 103 -16.75 2.73 -11.19
C LEU A 103 -16.35 4.13 -10.71
N TYR A 104 -16.42 4.41 -9.40
CA TYR A 104 -16.02 5.70 -8.83
C TYR A 104 -14.51 5.92 -8.76
N TYR A 105 -13.73 4.82 -8.72
CA TYR A 105 -12.28 4.88 -8.51
C TYR A 105 -11.48 4.37 -9.70
N ARG A 106 -12.11 3.60 -10.60
CA ARG A 106 -11.45 2.90 -11.70
C ARG A 106 -10.56 3.79 -12.56
N ASP A 107 -11.08 4.93 -13.00
CA ASP A 107 -10.38 5.81 -13.94
C ASP A 107 -9.12 6.43 -13.33
N GLU A 108 -9.16 6.78 -12.03
CA GLU A 108 -7.99 7.32 -11.34
C GLU A 108 -6.96 6.21 -11.07
N VAL A 109 -7.38 4.98 -10.72
CA VAL A 109 -6.48 3.83 -10.53
C VAL A 109 -5.86 3.42 -11.85
N GLU A 110 -6.64 3.34 -12.94
CA GLU A 110 -6.13 3.07 -14.29
C GLU A 110 -5.10 4.12 -14.70
N LYS A 111 -5.39 5.39 -14.52
CA LYS A 111 -4.47 6.50 -14.83
C LYS A 111 -3.15 6.36 -14.08
N ILE A 112 -3.18 6.01 -12.78
CA ILE A 112 -1.97 5.76 -11.99
C ILE A 112 -1.17 4.63 -12.60
N LEU A 113 -1.79 3.53 -12.98
CA LEU A 113 -1.09 2.37 -13.54
C LEU A 113 -0.57 2.62 -14.95
N MET A 114 -1.29 3.38 -15.78
CA MET A 114 -0.89 3.65 -17.17
C MET A 114 0.18 4.75 -17.28
N GLN A 115 0.34 5.57 -16.26
CA GLN A 115 1.43 6.55 -16.21
C GLN A 115 2.78 5.84 -16.06
N GLN A 116 3.80 6.31 -16.78
CA GLN A 116 5.17 5.82 -16.63
C GLN A 116 5.90 6.58 -15.52
N TYR A 117 6.61 5.83 -14.68
CA TYR A 117 7.41 6.35 -13.58
C TYR A 117 8.86 5.85 -13.71
N GLY A 118 9.81 6.71 -13.48
CA GLY A 118 11.23 6.34 -13.48
C GLY A 118 11.61 5.50 -12.26
N ARG A 119 11.03 5.84 -11.10
CA ARG A 119 11.34 5.22 -9.81
C ARG A 119 10.10 4.67 -9.13
N LEU A 120 10.30 3.62 -8.31
CA LEU A 120 9.25 3.01 -7.51
C LEU A 120 8.65 4.01 -6.50
N MET A 121 9.48 4.87 -5.92
CA MET A 121 9.04 5.91 -4.98
C MET A 121 8.03 6.87 -5.61
N GLU A 122 8.22 7.26 -6.86
CA GLU A 122 7.32 8.17 -7.59
C GLU A 122 5.92 7.56 -7.78
N LEU A 123 5.87 6.28 -8.16
CA LEU A 123 4.61 5.53 -8.25
C LEU A 123 3.92 5.46 -6.89
N ASN A 124 4.65 5.04 -5.86
CA ASN A 124 4.09 4.86 -4.52
C ASN A 124 3.63 6.19 -3.90
N GLU A 125 4.36 7.28 -4.14
CA GLU A 125 3.91 8.62 -3.73
C GLU A 125 2.62 9.03 -4.42
N THR A 126 2.49 8.76 -5.73
CA THR A 126 1.26 9.05 -6.48
C THR A 126 0.08 8.26 -5.89
N ILE A 127 0.31 7.00 -5.52
CA ILE A 127 -0.69 6.16 -4.83
C ILE A 127 -1.06 6.77 -3.47
N LEU A 128 -0.08 7.16 -2.65
CA LEU A 128 -0.35 7.77 -1.34
C LEU A 128 -1.14 9.08 -1.46
N ARG A 129 -0.82 9.92 -2.45
CA ARG A 129 -1.58 11.16 -2.72
C ARG A 129 -3.01 10.87 -3.18
N PHE A 130 -3.20 9.85 -4.01
CA PHE A 130 -4.53 9.37 -4.38
C PHE A 130 -5.31 8.91 -3.13
N LEU A 131 -4.72 8.09 -2.27
CA LEU A 131 -5.34 7.64 -1.03
C LEU A 131 -5.66 8.80 -0.09
N ALA A 132 -4.73 9.73 0.11
CA ALA A 132 -4.94 10.93 0.91
C ALA A 132 -6.21 11.70 0.47
N LYS A 133 -6.36 11.90 -0.85
CA LYS A 133 -7.54 12.55 -1.44
C LYS A 133 -8.82 11.74 -1.19
N LYS A 134 -8.80 10.42 -1.45
CA LYS A 134 -10.01 9.58 -1.35
C LYS A 134 -10.45 9.34 0.10
N LEU A 135 -9.51 9.22 1.01
CA LEU A 135 -9.75 9.03 2.43
C LEU A 135 -9.93 10.37 3.19
N LYS A 136 -9.88 11.50 2.47
CA LYS A 136 -9.95 12.85 3.04
C LYS A 136 -8.92 13.08 4.15
N GLN A 137 -7.73 12.50 3.99
CA GLN A 137 -6.63 12.64 4.92
C GLN A 137 -5.68 13.74 4.43
N PRO A 138 -5.48 14.81 5.21
CA PRO A 138 -4.59 15.91 4.81
C PRO A 138 -3.12 15.57 5.10
N TRP A 139 -2.65 14.40 4.67
CA TRP A 139 -1.29 13.95 4.92
C TRP A 139 -0.24 14.83 4.26
N LYS A 140 0.69 15.31 5.06
CA LYS A 140 1.95 15.85 4.59
C LYS A 140 2.95 14.71 4.52
N ILE A 141 3.24 14.23 3.30
CA ILE A 141 4.23 13.17 3.07
C ILE A 141 5.63 13.76 3.24
N ILE A 142 6.42 13.17 4.13
CA ILE A 142 7.80 13.55 4.42
C ILE A 142 8.67 12.31 4.21
N TYR A 143 9.86 12.49 3.70
CA TYR A 143 10.82 11.41 3.49
C TYR A 143 11.97 11.51 4.48
N THR A 144 12.53 10.36 4.87
CA THR A 144 13.72 10.33 5.71
C THR A 144 14.94 10.86 4.95
N ASP A 145 15.77 11.66 5.62
CA ASP A 145 17.04 12.16 5.06
C ASP A 145 18.18 11.17 5.29
N GLU A 146 18.09 10.37 6.34
CA GLU A 146 19.03 9.33 6.72
C GLU A 146 18.29 8.08 7.23
N TYR A 147 18.96 6.92 7.22
CA TYR A 147 18.44 5.70 7.84
C TYR A 147 18.78 5.70 9.33
N LEU A 148 17.74 5.69 10.16
CA LEU A 148 17.88 5.58 11.61
C LEU A 148 17.35 4.24 12.11
N GLY A 149 17.92 3.71 13.19
CA GLY A 149 17.43 2.52 13.87
C GLY A 149 16.05 2.74 14.50
N SER A 150 15.35 1.64 14.80
CA SER A 150 13.99 1.67 15.36
C SER A 150 13.88 2.43 16.69
N GLU A 151 14.97 2.48 17.46
CA GLU A 151 15.07 3.21 18.71
C GLU A 151 14.93 4.74 18.58
N ASN A 152 15.03 5.25 17.35
CA ASN A 152 14.87 6.68 17.06
C ASN A 152 13.42 7.09 16.76
N TYR A 153 12.49 6.15 16.75
CA TYR A 153 11.09 6.36 16.43
C TYR A 153 10.19 5.95 17.60
N THR A 154 9.06 6.63 17.76
CA THR A 154 8.02 6.19 18.71
C THR A 154 7.41 4.87 18.27
N HIS A 155 7.17 4.74 16.97
CA HIS A 155 6.76 3.49 16.33
C HIS A 155 7.45 3.31 14.99
N ASP A 156 8.04 2.13 14.80
CA ASP A 156 8.63 1.72 13.53
C ASP A 156 7.72 0.71 12.82
N TYR A 157 7.09 1.17 11.74
CA TYR A 157 6.19 0.35 10.91
C TYR A 157 6.84 -0.13 9.61
N ARG A 158 8.16 0.06 9.39
CA ARG A 158 8.84 -0.29 8.14
C ARG A 158 8.78 -1.78 7.80
N GLY A 159 8.79 -2.65 8.82
CA GLY A 159 8.72 -4.11 8.66
C GLY A 159 7.40 -4.76 9.06
N LYS A 160 6.53 -4.03 9.77
CA LYS A 160 5.43 -4.59 10.55
C LYS A 160 4.28 -5.18 9.72
N PHE A 161 4.08 -4.72 8.49
CA PHE A 161 2.99 -5.19 7.61
C PHE A 161 3.49 -6.14 6.53
N SER A 162 4.60 -6.85 6.80
CA SER A 162 5.15 -7.81 5.85
C SER A 162 4.24 -9.02 5.70
N TYR A 163 3.94 -9.43 4.48
CA TYR A 163 3.20 -10.67 4.19
C TYR A 163 3.90 -11.95 4.68
N LYS A 164 5.17 -11.86 5.09
CA LYS A 164 5.93 -12.97 5.66
C LYS A 164 5.60 -13.26 7.13
N HIS A 165 5.00 -12.29 7.80
CA HIS A 165 4.63 -12.35 9.22
C HIS A 165 3.14 -12.15 9.39
N SER A 166 2.35 -12.90 8.63
CA SER A 166 0.88 -12.79 8.65
C SER A 166 0.26 -13.05 10.03
N GLU A 167 0.92 -13.83 10.87
CA GLU A 167 0.49 -14.15 12.24
C GLU A 167 0.57 -12.96 13.19
N GLU A 168 1.42 -11.97 12.88
CA GLU A 168 1.59 -10.75 13.67
C GLU A 168 0.68 -9.61 13.20
N LEU A 169 -0.10 -9.84 12.14
CA LEU A 169 -0.97 -8.82 11.59
C LEU A 169 -2.21 -8.62 12.47
N PRO A 170 -2.70 -7.39 12.59
CA PRO A 170 -3.90 -7.13 13.38
C PRO A 170 -5.11 -7.85 12.80
N THR A 171 -5.99 -8.34 13.68
CA THR A 171 -7.29 -8.85 13.28
C THR A 171 -8.16 -7.67 12.85
N LEU A 172 -8.62 -7.71 11.61
CA LEU A 172 -9.50 -6.70 11.04
C LEU A 172 -10.95 -7.15 11.10
N GLU A 173 -11.86 -6.21 11.29
CA GLU A 173 -13.30 -6.48 11.16
C GLU A 173 -13.63 -6.96 9.75
N GLU A 174 -14.52 -7.94 9.65
CA GLU A 174 -15.00 -8.40 8.34
C GLU A 174 -15.81 -7.31 7.63
N TYR A 175 -15.65 -7.22 6.34
CA TYR A 175 -16.45 -6.38 5.44
C TYR A 175 -16.77 -7.16 4.18
N HIS A 176 -17.79 -6.75 3.46
CA HIS A 176 -18.20 -7.39 2.21
C HIS A 176 -17.05 -7.40 1.19
N GLN A 177 -16.70 -8.60 0.70
CA GLN A 177 -15.75 -8.81 -0.40
C GLN A 177 -16.48 -9.48 -1.57
N VAL A 178 -16.09 -9.14 -2.81
CA VAL A 178 -16.79 -9.60 -4.04
C VAL A 178 -17.01 -11.11 -4.11
N PHE A 179 -16.10 -11.89 -3.52
CA PHE A 179 -16.14 -13.36 -3.62
C PHE A 179 -16.45 -14.05 -2.28
N GLU A 180 -17.12 -13.38 -1.36
CA GLU A 180 -17.48 -13.94 -0.04
C GLU A 180 -18.40 -15.15 -0.10
N ASP A 181 -19.12 -15.31 -1.22
CA ASP A 181 -19.94 -16.49 -1.50
C ASP A 181 -19.13 -17.75 -1.80
N ARG A 182 -17.84 -17.62 -2.11
CA ARG A 182 -16.97 -18.69 -2.59
C ARG A 182 -15.74 -18.93 -1.73
N MET A 183 -15.35 -17.96 -0.94
CA MET A 183 -14.15 -18.06 -0.11
C MET A 183 -14.29 -17.27 1.20
N PRO A 184 -13.56 -17.66 2.25
CA PRO A 184 -13.58 -16.94 3.51
C PRO A 184 -13.00 -15.52 3.33
N PHE A 185 -13.33 -14.64 4.26
CA PHE A 185 -12.81 -13.30 4.33
C PHE A 185 -11.27 -13.29 4.30
N ASN A 186 -10.72 -12.48 3.42
CA ASN A 186 -9.28 -12.26 3.30
C ASN A 186 -8.92 -10.93 3.96
N PRO A 187 -8.40 -10.95 5.16
CA PRO A 187 -8.09 -9.71 5.88
C PRO A 187 -6.99 -8.88 5.26
N ASN A 188 -6.26 -8.19 5.48
CA ASN A 188 -5.01 -7.52 5.11
C ASN A 188 -4.60 -7.57 3.62
N VAL A 189 -5.55 -7.50 2.72
CA VAL A 189 -5.34 -7.33 1.29
C VAL A 189 -5.10 -5.85 0.94
N SER A 190 -4.93 -5.54 -0.33
CA SER A 190 -4.78 -4.17 -0.83
C SER A 190 -5.88 -3.25 -0.34
N ILE A 191 -5.56 -2.00 -0.05
CA ILE A 191 -6.54 -0.95 0.22
C ILE A 191 -7.55 -0.76 -0.93
N LEU A 192 -7.21 -1.19 -2.14
CA LEU A 192 -8.14 -1.17 -3.28
C LEU A 192 -9.38 -2.03 -3.03
N ASP A 193 -9.20 -3.20 -2.37
CA ASP A 193 -10.32 -4.07 -2.00
C ASP A 193 -11.33 -3.30 -1.14
N LEU A 194 -10.85 -2.64 -0.10
CA LEU A 194 -11.69 -1.87 0.80
C LEU A 194 -12.34 -0.66 0.12
N LEU A 195 -11.58 0.06 -0.72
CA LEU A 195 -12.10 1.22 -1.46
C LEU A 195 -13.24 0.83 -2.42
N PHE A 196 -13.05 -0.26 -3.15
CA PHE A 196 -14.03 -0.70 -4.14
C PHE A 196 -15.30 -1.30 -3.49
N ASN A 197 -15.19 -1.87 -2.30
CA ASN A 197 -16.32 -2.48 -1.60
C ASN A 197 -17.03 -1.51 -0.64
N LEU A 198 -16.32 -0.64 0.08
CA LEU A 198 -16.92 0.28 1.07
C LEU A 198 -16.99 1.74 0.60
N GLY A 199 -16.27 2.10 -0.45
CA GLY A 199 -16.31 3.46 -0.99
C GLY A 199 -16.06 4.56 0.06
N PRO A 200 -17.02 5.49 0.25
CA PRO A 200 -16.87 6.59 1.21
C PRO A 200 -16.70 6.15 2.67
N GLU A 201 -17.14 4.95 3.03
CA GLU A 201 -17.06 4.41 4.40
C GLU A 201 -15.67 3.87 4.75
N THR A 202 -14.79 3.75 3.75
CA THR A 202 -13.42 3.25 3.93
C THR A 202 -12.68 3.94 5.07
N ALA A 203 -12.71 5.28 5.13
CA ALA A 203 -12.01 6.03 6.18
C ALA A 203 -12.56 5.72 7.58
N SER A 204 -13.88 5.64 7.74
CA SER A 204 -14.53 5.30 9.00
C SER A 204 -14.20 3.87 9.43
N TYR A 205 -14.17 2.92 8.50
CA TYR A 205 -13.75 1.56 8.76
C TYR A 205 -12.31 1.51 9.27
N LEU A 206 -11.36 2.15 8.59
CA LEU A 206 -9.95 2.17 8.96
C LEU A 206 -9.70 2.78 10.34
N LEU A 207 -10.48 3.78 10.74
CA LEU A 207 -10.37 4.43 12.05
C LEU A 207 -10.82 3.52 13.21
N ARG A 208 -11.71 2.55 12.96
CA ARG A 208 -12.21 1.62 14.00
C ARG A 208 -11.30 0.43 14.23
N GLN A 209 -10.39 0.12 13.28
CA GLN A 209 -9.51 -1.04 13.39
C GLN A 209 -8.51 -0.87 14.55
N ARG A 210 -8.14 -1.99 15.18
CA ARG A 210 -7.09 -2.01 16.23
C ARG A 210 -5.76 -2.40 15.57
N VAL A 211 -4.90 -1.41 15.27
CA VAL A 211 -3.60 -1.59 14.61
C VAL A 211 -2.46 -0.93 15.39
#